data_79e026311cf84a49abcca57bfd44601c
#
_entry.id   79e026311cf84a49abcca57bfd44601c
#
_cell.length_a   1.000
_cell.length_b   1.000
_cell.length_c   1.000
_cell.angle_alpha   90.00
_cell.angle_beta   90.00
_cell.angle_gamma   90.00
#
_symmetry.space_group_name_H-M   'P 1'
#
loop_
_entity.id
_entity.type
_entity.pdbx_description
1 polymer ?
#
loop_
_entity_poly.entity_id
_entity_poly.type
_entity_poly.pdbx_seq_one_letter_code
_entity_poly.pdbx_strand_id
1 'polypeptide(L)'
;MTKKIVTLSGDGIGPEIMAAGLEVLDKVASKIGFDYDIYAKPFGGAGIDAEGHPLPKSTLDAAKSADAILLAAIGGPKYDNAPVRPEQGLLAIRKELNLFANIRPVRIFDALKHLSPLKPERIEGVDFVVVRELTGGIYFGEHILEEDKARDINDYSADEIRRIMRRAFKIAQGRGKKVTSIDKQNVLATSKLWRKVADEVSLEFPDVTLEHQLVDSAAMIMITNPARFDVVVTENLFGDILSDESSVLPGTLGVMPSASHSENGPSLYEPIHGSAPDIAGQGIANPISMILSVAMMLRESFNETEGAELIENAVDKTLNQGILTRDLGGQASTAEMTAAIISNL
;
A
#
# COMPACT_ATOMS: atom_id res chain seq x y z
N MET A 1 -24.78 9.19 -6.48
CA MET A 1 -24.03 9.37 -7.77
C MET A 1 -23.17 8.14 -7.95
N THR A 2 -23.21 7.55 -9.12
CA THR A 2 -22.38 6.39 -9.46
C THR A 2 -20.88 6.74 -9.38
N LYS A 3 -20.12 5.95 -8.68
CA LYS A 3 -18.67 6.18 -8.47
C LYS A 3 -17.86 5.64 -9.63
N LYS A 4 -16.87 6.40 -10.08
CA LYS A 4 -15.99 6.00 -11.18
C LYS A 4 -14.71 5.36 -10.64
N ILE A 5 -14.54 4.06 -10.86
CA ILE A 5 -13.35 3.31 -10.45
C ILE A 5 -12.55 2.92 -11.71
N VAL A 6 -11.30 3.36 -11.77
CA VAL A 6 -10.37 2.91 -12.82
C VAL A 6 -9.63 1.67 -12.32
N THR A 7 -9.58 0.61 -13.14
CA THR A 7 -8.85 -0.61 -12.82
C THR A 7 -7.67 -0.80 -13.75
N LEU A 8 -6.51 -1.07 -13.16
CA LEU A 8 -5.23 -1.29 -13.78
C LEU A 8 -4.76 -2.70 -13.42
N SER A 9 -5.20 -3.71 -14.17
CA SER A 9 -4.87 -5.11 -13.88
C SER A 9 -3.37 -5.38 -14.03
N GLY A 10 -2.70 -4.67 -14.93
CA GLY A 10 -1.25 -4.77 -15.11
C GLY A 10 -0.79 -6.13 -15.63
N ASP A 11 0.22 -6.71 -14.97
CA ASP A 11 1.02 -7.83 -15.45
C ASP A 11 0.96 -9.06 -14.54
N GLY A 12 1.45 -10.19 -15.03
CA GLY A 12 1.61 -11.42 -14.27
C GLY A 12 0.31 -11.94 -13.65
N ILE A 13 0.25 -12.09 -12.33
CA ILE A 13 -0.94 -12.48 -11.58
C ILE A 13 -1.99 -11.36 -11.48
N GLY A 14 -1.67 -10.15 -11.90
CA GLY A 14 -2.53 -8.98 -11.76
C GLY A 14 -3.95 -9.17 -12.29
N PRO A 15 -4.15 -9.68 -13.53
CA PRO A 15 -5.50 -9.91 -14.05
C PRO A 15 -6.35 -10.87 -13.20
N GLU A 16 -5.78 -11.97 -12.69
CA GLU A 16 -6.54 -12.95 -11.90
C GLU A 16 -6.90 -12.44 -10.50
N ILE A 17 -6.01 -11.72 -9.83
CA ILE A 17 -6.31 -11.15 -8.51
C ILE A 17 -7.23 -9.94 -8.61
N MET A 18 -7.14 -9.14 -9.69
CA MET A 18 -8.08 -8.04 -9.95
C MET A 18 -9.50 -8.58 -10.16
N ALA A 19 -9.65 -9.65 -10.95
CA ALA A 19 -10.96 -10.29 -11.14
C ALA A 19 -11.56 -10.75 -9.80
N ALA A 20 -10.77 -11.37 -8.93
CA ALA A 20 -11.17 -11.77 -7.59
C ALA A 20 -11.61 -10.58 -6.73
N GLY A 21 -10.84 -9.49 -6.74
CA GLY A 21 -11.17 -8.26 -6.00
C GLY A 21 -12.48 -7.63 -6.48
N LEU A 22 -12.72 -7.59 -7.79
CA LEU A 22 -13.94 -7.05 -8.38
C LEU A 22 -15.16 -7.94 -8.10
N GLU A 23 -15.01 -9.27 -8.09
CA GLU A 23 -16.09 -10.19 -7.74
C GLU A 23 -16.56 -9.97 -6.28
N VAL A 24 -15.63 -9.77 -5.36
CA VAL A 24 -15.94 -9.44 -3.96
C VAL A 24 -16.58 -8.05 -3.86
N LEU A 25 -16.06 -7.05 -4.57
CA LEU A 25 -16.63 -5.70 -4.63
C LEU A 25 -18.09 -5.73 -5.08
N ASP A 26 -18.40 -6.48 -6.15
CA ASP A 26 -19.77 -6.60 -6.69
C ASP A 26 -20.76 -7.14 -5.65
N LYS A 27 -20.33 -8.17 -4.90
CA LYS A 27 -21.18 -8.77 -3.85
C LYS A 27 -21.42 -7.82 -2.69
N VAL A 28 -20.38 -7.12 -2.24
CA VAL A 28 -20.49 -6.13 -1.14
C VAL A 28 -21.29 -4.92 -1.59
N ALA A 29 -21.03 -4.38 -2.77
CA ALA A 29 -21.75 -3.24 -3.35
C ALA A 29 -23.25 -3.49 -3.41
N SER A 30 -23.65 -4.71 -3.85
CA SER A 30 -25.06 -5.13 -3.86
C SER A 30 -25.69 -5.16 -2.47
N LYS A 31 -24.92 -5.48 -1.42
CA LYS A 31 -25.41 -5.54 -0.03
C LYS A 31 -25.61 -4.16 0.58
N ILE A 32 -24.68 -3.25 0.32
CA ILE A 32 -24.68 -1.90 0.93
C ILE A 32 -25.34 -0.83 0.05
N GLY A 33 -25.79 -1.17 -1.18
CA GLY A 33 -26.39 -0.24 -2.12
C GLY A 33 -25.38 0.77 -2.71
N PHE A 34 -24.14 0.33 -2.93
CA PHE A 34 -23.07 1.16 -3.50
C PHE A 34 -23.06 1.06 -5.03
N ASP A 35 -23.29 2.18 -5.70
CA ASP A 35 -23.30 2.28 -7.17
C ASP A 35 -21.94 2.69 -7.71
N TYR A 36 -21.40 1.94 -8.66
CA TYR A 36 -20.12 2.23 -9.29
C TYR A 36 -20.04 1.74 -10.75
N ASP A 37 -19.14 2.36 -11.51
CA ASP A 37 -18.74 1.97 -12.85
C ASP A 37 -17.25 1.64 -12.92
N ILE A 38 -16.88 0.55 -13.60
CA ILE A 38 -15.50 0.12 -13.81
C ILE A 38 -14.99 0.58 -15.17
N TYR A 39 -13.83 1.22 -15.19
CA TYR A 39 -13.10 1.63 -16.37
C TYR A 39 -11.74 0.93 -16.43
N ALA A 40 -11.67 -0.24 -17.05
CA ALA A 40 -10.44 -0.99 -17.24
C ALA A 40 -9.50 -0.29 -18.22
N LYS A 41 -8.24 -0.13 -17.84
CA LYS A 41 -7.20 0.53 -18.63
C LYS A 41 -5.89 -0.27 -18.63
N PRO A 42 -5.15 -0.28 -19.76
CA PRO A 42 -3.84 -0.91 -19.83
C PRO A 42 -2.83 -0.08 -19.02
N PHE A 43 -1.94 -0.79 -18.29
CA PHE A 43 -0.92 -0.16 -17.45
C PHE A 43 0.28 -1.10 -17.25
N GLY A 44 1.45 -0.56 -16.96
CA GLY A 44 2.66 -1.37 -16.79
C GLY A 44 3.12 -2.02 -18.09
N GLY A 45 3.46 -3.28 -18.06
CA GLY A 45 3.82 -4.07 -19.23
C GLY A 45 2.66 -4.19 -20.23
N ALA A 46 1.44 -4.38 -19.73
CA ALA A 46 0.24 -4.37 -20.58
C ALA A 46 0.03 -3.04 -21.31
N GLY A 47 0.41 -1.92 -20.69
CA GLY A 47 0.42 -0.59 -21.33
C GLY A 47 1.46 -0.49 -22.43
N ILE A 48 2.68 -1.02 -22.18
CA ILE A 48 3.76 -1.06 -23.18
C ILE A 48 3.32 -1.91 -24.39
N ASP A 49 2.73 -3.07 -24.13
CA ASP A 49 2.27 -3.97 -25.20
C ASP A 49 1.13 -3.38 -26.02
N ALA A 50 0.21 -2.66 -25.40
CA ALA A 50 -0.95 -2.08 -26.06
C ALA A 50 -0.64 -0.76 -26.82
N GLU A 51 0.11 0.14 -26.19
CA GLU A 51 0.29 1.53 -26.66
C GLU A 51 1.76 2.00 -26.65
N GLY A 52 2.73 1.11 -26.38
CA GLY A 52 4.16 1.41 -26.37
C GLY A 52 4.63 2.23 -25.15
N HIS A 53 3.78 2.44 -24.16
CA HIS A 53 4.10 3.24 -22.98
C HIS A 53 3.51 2.62 -21.69
N PRO A 54 4.26 2.57 -20.57
CA PRO A 54 3.78 1.92 -19.33
C PRO A 54 2.63 2.68 -18.65
N LEU A 55 2.48 3.96 -18.94
CA LEU A 55 1.32 4.79 -18.58
C LEU A 55 0.78 5.47 -19.83
N PRO A 56 -0.09 4.79 -20.62
CA PRO A 56 -0.71 5.40 -21.79
C PRO A 56 -1.47 6.69 -21.45
N LYS A 57 -1.53 7.62 -22.40
CA LYS A 57 -2.26 8.88 -22.19
C LYS A 57 -3.74 8.62 -21.86
N SER A 58 -4.37 7.65 -22.53
CA SER A 58 -5.76 7.26 -22.30
C SER A 58 -5.99 6.77 -20.87
N THR A 59 -5.00 6.07 -20.30
CA THR A 59 -5.00 5.59 -18.92
C THR A 59 -4.83 6.75 -17.93
N LEU A 60 -3.88 7.65 -18.18
CA LEU A 60 -3.68 8.81 -17.33
C LEU A 60 -4.90 9.74 -17.30
N ASP A 61 -5.50 10.01 -18.46
CA ASP A 61 -6.71 10.85 -18.55
C ASP A 61 -7.89 10.21 -17.78
N ALA A 62 -8.07 8.89 -17.88
CA ALA A 62 -9.06 8.16 -17.11
C ALA A 62 -8.77 8.22 -15.60
N ALA A 63 -7.52 8.00 -15.19
CA ALA A 63 -7.08 8.06 -13.81
C ALA A 63 -7.34 9.44 -13.18
N LYS A 64 -7.00 10.53 -13.88
CA LYS A 64 -7.24 11.91 -13.41
C LYS A 64 -8.72 12.24 -13.19
N SER A 65 -9.62 11.55 -13.87
CA SER A 65 -11.07 11.74 -13.77
C SER A 65 -11.79 10.68 -12.92
N ALA A 66 -11.05 9.78 -12.29
CA ALA A 66 -11.59 8.74 -11.42
C ALA A 66 -11.92 9.26 -10.02
N ASP A 67 -12.83 8.57 -9.32
CA ASP A 67 -13.03 8.74 -7.87
C ASP A 67 -12.01 7.90 -7.08
N ALA A 68 -11.61 6.73 -7.64
CA ALA A 68 -10.56 5.87 -7.09
C ALA A 68 -9.91 5.01 -8.18
N ILE A 69 -8.71 4.49 -7.90
CA ILE A 69 -7.94 3.62 -8.79
C ILE A 69 -7.59 2.34 -8.05
N LEU A 70 -7.87 1.19 -8.68
CA LEU A 70 -7.37 -0.10 -8.24
C LEU A 70 -6.24 -0.54 -9.19
N LEU A 71 -5.08 -0.83 -8.64
CA LEU A 71 -3.93 -1.40 -9.36
C LEU A 71 -3.64 -2.78 -8.79
N ALA A 72 -3.41 -3.80 -9.65
CA ALA A 72 -3.09 -5.12 -9.14
C ALA A 72 -1.58 -5.36 -9.03
N ALA A 73 -0.90 -5.53 -10.15
CA ALA A 73 0.54 -5.78 -10.13
C ALA A 73 1.19 -5.36 -11.45
N ILE A 74 2.47 -5.04 -11.45
CA ILE A 74 3.22 -4.66 -12.65
C ILE A 74 4.58 -5.35 -12.67
N GLY A 75 5.16 -5.37 -13.88
CA GLY A 75 6.51 -5.88 -14.11
C GLY A 75 6.53 -7.33 -14.58
N GLY A 76 7.69 -7.73 -15.11
CA GLY A 76 7.93 -9.10 -15.54
C GLY A 76 9.23 -9.20 -16.33
N PRO A 77 9.82 -10.42 -16.42
CA PRO A 77 11.15 -10.65 -17.02
C PRO A 77 11.24 -10.23 -18.49
N LYS A 78 10.10 -10.18 -19.19
CA LYS A 78 10.01 -9.66 -20.58
C LYS A 78 10.59 -8.25 -20.73
N TYR A 79 10.52 -7.44 -19.67
CA TYR A 79 10.89 -6.01 -19.70
C TYR A 79 12.23 -5.71 -19.04
N ASP A 80 12.98 -6.71 -18.54
CA ASP A 80 14.23 -6.52 -17.80
C ASP A 80 15.29 -5.76 -18.62
N ASN A 81 15.34 -6.02 -19.94
CA ASN A 81 16.26 -5.38 -20.87
C ASN A 81 15.54 -4.40 -21.84
N ALA A 82 14.29 -4.06 -21.57
CA ALA A 82 13.54 -3.12 -22.40
C ALA A 82 13.98 -1.68 -22.15
N PRO A 83 13.96 -0.81 -23.17
CA PRO A 83 14.31 0.60 -23.01
C PRO A 83 13.30 1.36 -22.13
N VAL A 84 12.08 0.83 -22.01
CA VAL A 84 11.02 1.38 -21.16
C VAL A 84 10.49 0.25 -20.27
N ARG A 85 10.46 0.47 -18.97
CA ARG A 85 10.09 -0.52 -17.97
C ARG A 85 8.72 -0.23 -17.35
N PRO A 86 7.95 -1.27 -16.95
CA PRO A 86 6.63 -1.10 -16.30
C PRO A 86 6.68 -0.19 -15.06
N GLU A 87 7.75 -0.28 -14.26
CA GLU A 87 7.94 0.48 -13.01
C GLU A 87 7.97 2.01 -13.26
N GLN A 88 8.42 2.44 -14.45
CA GLN A 88 8.38 3.85 -14.84
C GLN A 88 6.93 4.38 -14.91
N GLY A 89 5.97 3.51 -15.26
CA GLY A 89 4.55 3.85 -15.24
C GLY A 89 4.06 4.15 -13.82
N LEU A 90 4.49 3.36 -12.83
CA LEU A 90 4.12 3.57 -11.44
C LEU A 90 4.69 4.88 -10.88
N LEU A 91 5.96 5.17 -11.15
CA LEU A 91 6.54 6.44 -10.75
C LEU A 91 5.86 7.64 -11.44
N ALA A 92 5.52 7.48 -12.73
CA ALA A 92 4.83 8.51 -13.47
C ALA A 92 3.42 8.78 -12.94
N ILE A 93 2.59 7.75 -12.68
CA ILE A 93 1.23 7.95 -12.19
C ILE A 93 1.23 8.55 -10.77
N ARG A 94 2.15 8.15 -9.90
CA ARG A 94 2.34 8.74 -8.56
C ARG A 94 2.64 10.23 -8.65
N LYS A 95 3.53 10.62 -9.55
CA LYS A 95 3.88 12.01 -9.81
C LYS A 95 2.71 12.82 -10.41
N GLU A 96 2.10 12.29 -11.47
CA GLU A 96 1.01 12.96 -12.21
C GLU A 96 -0.25 13.18 -11.38
N LEU A 97 -0.54 12.29 -10.44
CA LEU A 97 -1.66 12.40 -9.52
C LEU A 97 -1.28 12.98 -8.15
N ASN A 98 0.00 13.34 -7.95
CA ASN A 98 0.54 13.82 -6.67
C ASN A 98 0.17 12.89 -5.50
N LEU A 99 0.41 11.58 -5.66
CA LEU A 99 0.16 10.57 -4.63
C LEU A 99 1.27 10.63 -3.58
N PHE A 100 1.16 11.54 -2.64
CA PHE A 100 2.25 11.87 -1.69
C PHE A 100 2.30 11.00 -0.45
N ALA A 101 1.20 10.34 -0.08
CA ALA A 101 1.10 9.57 1.14
C ALA A 101 0.84 8.09 0.83
N ASN A 102 1.83 7.23 1.04
CA ASN A 102 1.66 5.79 0.95
C ASN A 102 1.32 5.23 2.34
N ILE A 103 0.22 4.51 2.43
CA ILE A 103 -0.33 3.94 3.65
C ILE A 103 -0.23 2.42 3.56
N ARG A 104 0.49 1.81 4.49
CA ARG A 104 0.69 0.36 4.58
C ARG A 104 0.29 -0.15 5.96
N PRO A 105 -0.92 -0.70 6.13
CA PRO A 105 -1.32 -1.36 7.37
C PRO A 105 -0.53 -2.64 7.60
N VAL A 106 -0.10 -2.85 8.84
CA VAL A 106 0.58 -4.07 9.28
C VAL A 106 -0.27 -4.69 10.37
N ARG A 107 -0.98 -5.77 10.04
CA ARG A 107 -1.85 -6.52 10.94
C ARG A 107 -1.47 -7.99 10.91
N ILE A 108 -1.49 -8.64 12.04
CA ILE A 108 -1.28 -10.09 12.16
C ILE A 108 -2.64 -10.77 12.25
N PHE A 109 -2.94 -11.65 11.28
CA PHE A 109 -4.11 -12.52 11.33
C PHE A 109 -3.85 -13.70 12.27
N ASP A 110 -4.78 -13.98 13.18
CA ASP A 110 -4.60 -15.06 14.18
C ASP A 110 -4.33 -16.41 13.52
N ALA A 111 -5.04 -16.73 12.44
CA ALA A 111 -4.85 -17.94 11.66
C ALA A 111 -3.45 -18.08 11.03
N LEU A 112 -2.76 -16.97 10.81
CA LEU A 112 -1.47 -16.91 10.09
C LEU A 112 -0.26 -16.64 11.00
N LYS A 113 -0.44 -16.54 12.32
CA LYS A 113 0.66 -16.29 13.28
C LYS A 113 1.84 -17.25 13.13
N HIS A 114 1.57 -18.49 12.70
CA HIS A 114 2.58 -19.52 12.49
C HIS A 114 3.52 -19.25 11.30
N LEU A 115 3.14 -18.34 10.38
CA LEU A 115 3.97 -17.94 9.24
C LEU A 115 5.00 -16.87 9.60
N SER A 116 4.77 -16.13 10.69
CA SER A 116 5.71 -15.11 11.13
C SER A 116 7.07 -15.71 11.50
N PRO A 117 8.19 -15.09 11.08
CA PRO A 117 9.51 -15.53 11.50
C PRO A 117 9.81 -15.19 12.96
N LEU A 118 8.97 -14.36 13.59
CA LEU A 118 9.13 -13.98 14.98
C LEU A 118 8.36 -14.93 15.91
N LYS A 119 8.81 -14.98 17.16
CA LYS A 119 8.12 -15.75 18.19
C LYS A 119 6.72 -15.17 18.45
N PRO A 120 5.71 -16.01 18.77
CA PRO A 120 4.33 -15.58 18.97
C PRO A 120 4.19 -14.41 19.96
N GLU A 121 4.93 -14.42 21.07
CA GLU A 121 4.91 -13.36 22.08
C GLU A 121 5.43 -12.01 21.58
N ARG A 122 6.12 -11.96 20.42
CA ARG A 122 6.61 -10.73 19.79
C ARG A 122 5.61 -10.09 18.87
N ILE A 123 4.70 -10.88 18.32
CA ILE A 123 3.72 -10.43 17.33
C ILE A 123 2.31 -10.30 17.89
N GLU A 124 2.12 -10.62 19.15
CA GLU A 124 0.82 -10.46 19.82
C GLU A 124 0.42 -8.98 19.88
N GLY A 125 -0.81 -8.68 19.44
CA GLY A 125 -1.36 -7.32 19.43
C GLY A 125 -0.71 -6.37 18.43
N VAL A 126 0.06 -6.87 17.46
CA VAL A 126 0.63 -6.05 16.39
C VAL A 126 -0.47 -5.59 15.43
N ASP A 127 -0.72 -4.29 15.44
CA ASP A 127 -1.61 -3.57 14.53
C ASP A 127 -1.13 -2.12 14.44
N PHE A 128 -0.36 -1.79 13.43
CA PHE A 128 0.10 -0.43 13.19
C PHE A 128 0.07 -0.08 11.70
N VAL A 129 0.23 1.19 11.40
CA VAL A 129 0.23 1.70 10.03
C VAL A 129 1.53 2.42 9.74
N VAL A 130 2.19 2.10 8.63
CA VAL A 130 3.31 2.89 8.10
C VAL A 130 2.78 3.92 7.13
N VAL A 131 3.07 5.18 7.39
CA VAL A 131 2.76 6.35 6.56
C VAL A 131 4.08 6.86 5.96
N ARG A 132 4.31 6.52 4.69
CA ARG A 132 5.52 6.89 3.94
C ARG A 132 5.24 8.10 3.08
N GLU A 133 6.04 9.16 3.20
CA GLU A 133 6.07 10.21 2.19
C GLU A 133 6.58 9.61 0.86
N LEU A 134 5.91 9.91 -0.26
CA LEU A 134 6.12 9.14 -1.49
C LEU A 134 6.63 9.99 -2.67
N THR A 135 6.65 11.30 -2.58
CA THR A 135 6.92 12.20 -3.72
C THR A 135 8.10 13.14 -3.55
N GLY A 136 8.78 13.07 -2.40
CA GLY A 136 9.97 13.86 -2.09
C GLY A 136 11.20 12.99 -1.81
N GLY A 137 12.23 13.64 -1.29
CA GLY A 137 13.42 13.01 -0.80
C GLY A 137 14.37 12.52 -1.89
N ILE A 138 15.22 11.58 -1.51
CA ILE A 138 16.32 11.11 -2.36
C ILE A 138 15.85 10.45 -3.67
N TYR A 139 14.65 9.88 -3.72
CA TYR A 139 14.11 9.24 -4.95
C TYR A 139 13.68 10.25 -6.02
N PHE A 140 13.47 11.50 -5.66
CA PHE A 140 13.03 12.57 -6.56
C PHE A 140 14.03 13.70 -6.67
N GLY A 141 15.14 13.66 -5.92
CA GLY A 141 16.24 14.59 -6.00
C GLY A 141 17.08 14.42 -7.26
N GLU A 142 18.10 15.24 -7.39
CA GLU A 142 19.07 15.11 -8.48
C GLU A 142 19.99 13.92 -8.25
N HIS A 143 20.17 13.08 -9.27
CA HIS A 143 21.08 11.95 -9.29
C HIS A 143 22.22 12.21 -10.28
N ILE A 144 23.45 12.16 -9.81
CA ILE A 144 24.65 12.36 -10.63
C ILE A 144 25.52 11.11 -10.51
N LEU A 145 25.80 10.47 -11.66
CA LEU A 145 26.73 9.35 -11.75
C LEU A 145 27.84 9.72 -12.73
N GLU A 146 29.06 9.85 -12.21
CA GLU A 146 30.30 10.05 -12.96
C GLU A 146 31.11 8.74 -12.95
N GLU A 147 32.26 8.69 -13.62
CA GLU A 147 33.09 7.49 -13.71
C GLU A 147 33.57 7.02 -12.33
N ASP A 148 34.04 7.95 -11.49
CA ASP A 148 34.64 7.66 -10.17
C ASP A 148 33.85 8.26 -9.01
N LYS A 149 32.71 8.90 -9.25
CA LYS A 149 31.93 9.62 -8.22
C LYS A 149 30.45 9.59 -8.52
N ALA A 150 29.66 9.41 -7.46
CA ALA A 150 28.21 9.53 -7.54
C ALA A 150 27.67 10.44 -6.42
N ARG A 151 26.54 11.10 -6.69
CA ARG A 151 25.83 11.95 -5.72
C ARG A 151 24.34 11.84 -5.94
N ASP A 152 23.64 11.63 -4.84
CA ASP A 152 22.19 11.72 -4.76
C ASP A 152 21.80 12.85 -3.79
N ILE A 153 20.82 13.67 -4.17
CA ILE A 153 20.35 14.78 -3.33
C ILE A 153 19.06 14.36 -2.64
N ASN A 154 19.08 14.39 -1.31
CA ASN A 154 17.88 14.24 -0.48
C ASN A 154 17.34 15.64 -0.16
N ASP A 155 16.20 16.01 -0.70
CA ASP A 155 15.60 17.33 -0.54
C ASP A 155 14.14 17.24 -0.06
N TYR A 156 13.79 18.06 0.95
CA TYR A 156 12.45 18.18 1.49
C TYR A 156 12.12 19.63 1.82
N SER A 157 10.95 20.08 1.38
CA SER A 157 10.35 21.32 1.83
C SER A 157 9.52 21.12 3.11
N ALA A 158 9.31 22.19 3.86
CA ALA A 158 8.44 22.16 5.05
C ALA A 158 6.99 21.79 4.69
N ASP A 159 6.52 22.15 3.49
CA ASP A 159 5.14 21.85 3.07
C ASP A 159 4.93 20.37 2.73
N GLU A 160 5.91 19.72 2.11
CA GLU A 160 5.89 18.26 1.89
C GLU A 160 5.84 17.51 3.22
N ILE A 161 6.66 17.91 4.19
CA ILE A 161 6.67 17.30 5.51
C ILE A 161 5.34 17.57 6.24
N ARG A 162 4.83 18.79 6.18
CA ARG A 162 3.59 19.18 6.86
C ARG A 162 2.38 18.39 6.38
N ARG A 163 2.23 18.19 5.07
CA ARG A 163 1.10 17.45 4.51
C ARG A 163 1.11 15.98 4.93
N ILE A 164 2.29 15.32 4.94
CA ILE A 164 2.36 13.92 5.36
C ILE A 164 2.16 13.76 6.86
N MET A 165 2.69 14.68 7.69
CA MET A 165 2.44 14.70 9.12
C MET A 165 0.96 14.83 9.43
N ARG A 166 0.25 15.80 8.82
CA ARG A 166 -1.20 15.95 9.01
C ARG A 166 -1.96 14.68 8.64
N ARG A 167 -1.54 13.98 7.58
CA ARG A 167 -2.17 12.70 7.20
C ARG A 167 -1.97 11.65 8.28
N ALA A 168 -0.75 11.50 8.80
CA ALA A 168 -0.44 10.56 9.87
C ALA A 168 -1.22 10.85 11.16
N PHE A 169 -1.29 12.10 11.56
CA PHE A 169 -2.07 12.51 12.75
C PHE A 169 -3.57 12.26 12.60
N LYS A 170 -4.15 12.52 11.42
CA LYS A 170 -5.56 12.20 11.13
C LYS A 170 -5.83 10.70 11.21
N ILE A 171 -4.93 9.86 10.71
CA ILE A 171 -5.04 8.41 10.84
C ILE A 171 -4.99 8.01 12.32
N ALA A 172 -4.05 8.56 13.08
CA ALA A 172 -3.91 8.27 14.51
C ALA A 172 -5.14 8.66 15.34
N GLN A 173 -5.84 9.73 14.99
CA GLN A 173 -7.10 10.13 15.67
C GLN A 173 -8.18 9.04 15.63
N GLY A 174 -8.22 8.26 14.55
CA GLY A 174 -9.14 7.13 14.39
C GLY A 174 -8.61 5.81 14.98
N ARG A 175 -7.41 5.81 15.59
CA ARG A 175 -6.72 4.62 16.11
C ARG A 175 -6.28 4.82 17.58
N GLY A 176 -5.09 4.34 17.93
CA GLY A 176 -4.51 4.42 19.27
C GLY A 176 -4.02 5.81 19.70
N LYS A 177 -4.22 6.83 18.86
CA LYS A 177 -3.85 8.24 19.13
C LYS A 177 -2.37 8.44 19.41
N LYS A 178 -1.52 7.70 18.72
CA LYS A 178 -0.07 7.80 18.84
C LYS A 178 0.58 7.85 17.46
N VAL A 179 1.42 8.87 17.23
CA VAL A 179 2.27 9.01 16.05
C VAL A 179 3.73 8.84 16.47
N THR A 180 4.44 7.91 15.84
CA THR A 180 5.90 7.79 15.94
C THR A 180 6.52 8.35 14.66
N SER A 181 7.11 9.54 14.76
CA SER A 181 7.86 10.17 13.68
C SER A 181 9.27 9.63 13.64
N ILE A 182 9.64 9.02 12.51
CA ILE A 182 10.96 8.38 12.33
C ILE A 182 11.85 9.26 11.45
N ASP A 183 13.07 9.52 11.92
CA ASP A 183 14.03 10.40 11.26
C ASP A 183 15.49 9.99 11.54
N LYS A 184 16.45 10.73 11.00
CA LYS A 184 17.88 10.64 11.31
C LYS A 184 18.44 12.03 11.68
N GLN A 185 17.76 12.74 12.56
CA GLN A 185 18.06 14.15 12.88
C GLN A 185 19.43 14.39 13.49
N ASN A 186 20.03 13.37 14.10
CA ASN A 186 21.40 13.47 14.64
C ASN A 186 22.46 13.61 13.54
N VAL A 187 22.13 13.36 12.27
CA VAL A 187 23.05 13.43 11.12
C VAL A 187 22.52 14.34 10.02
N LEU A 188 21.27 14.14 9.56
CA LEU A 188 20.74 14.75 8.34
C LEU A 188 20.03 16.07 8.58
N ALA A 189 20.30 17.07 7.72
CA ALA A 189 19.64 18.37 7.77
C ALA A 189 18.15 18.25 7.43
N THR A 190 17.77 17.42 6.45
CA THR A 190 16.37 17.11 6.10
C THR A 190 15.61 16.54 7.28
N SER A 191 16.21 15.64 8.04
CA SER A 191 15.61 15.05 9.24
C SER A 191 15.48 16.06 10.40
N LYS A 192 16.37 17.06 10.49
CA LYS A 192 16.19 18.16 11.45
C LYS A 192 14.98 19.03 11.12
N LEU A 193 14.80 19.34 9.83
CA LEU A 193 13.59 20.02 9.35
C LEU A 193 12.34 19.18 9.57
N TRP A 194 12.43 17.87 9.27
CA TRP A 194 11.35 16.89 9.48
C TRP A 194 10.83 16.93 10.92
N ARG A 195 11.73 16.81 11.89
CA ARG A 195 11.38 16.84 13.31
C ARG A 195 10.75 18.16 13.73
N LYS A 196 11.35 19.28 13.33
CA LYS A 196 10.80 20.61 13.60
C LYS A 196 9.36 20.75 13.11
N VAL A 197 9.09 20.33 11.87
CA VAL A 197 7.73 20.42 11.29
C VAL A 197 6.78 19.42 11.97
N ALA A 198 7.26 18.24 12.36
CA ALA A 198 6.45 17.28 13.12
C ALA A 198 6.00 17.87 14.47
N ASP A 199 6.90 18.55 15.18
CA ASP A 199 6.58 19.25 16.43
C ASP A 199 5.55 20.38 16.20
N GLU A 200 5.72 21.19 15.13
CA GLU A 200 4.76 22.22 14.76
C GLU A 200 3.35 21.64 14.48
N VAL A 201 3.26 20.58 13.67
CA VAL A 201 1.99 19.94 13.32
C VAL A 201 1.33 19.27 14.52
N SER A 202 2.10 18.72 15.46
CA SER A 202 1.56 18.08 16.66
C SER A 202 0.66 19.00 17.48
N LEU A 203 0.93 20.31 17.45
CA LEU A 203 0.10 21.32 18.14
C LEU A 203 -1.31 21.46 17.55
N GLU A 204 -1.50 21.04 16.29
CA GLU A 204 -2.82 21.01 15.64
C GLU A 204 -3.69 19.83 16.13
N PHE A 205 -3.06 18.82 16.79
CA PHE A 205 -3.70 17.56 17.20
C PHE A 205 -3.43 17.25 18.68
N PRO A 206 -3.96 18.05 19.61
CA PRO A 206 -3.64 17.94 21.04
C PRO A 206 -4.10 16.62 21.69
N ASP A 207 -4.95 15.86 21.01
CA ASP A 207 -5.44 14.55 21.45
C ASP A 207 -4.58 13.37 20.96
N VAL A 208 -3.50 13.64 20.19
CA VAL A 208 -2.59 12.63 19.64
C VAL A 208 -1.19 12.81 20.22
N THR A 209 -0.62 11.74 20.73
CA THR A 209 0.76 11.76 21.28
C THR A 209 1.77 11.65 20.12
N LEU A 210 2.71 12.59 20.06
CA LEU A 210 3.88 12.49 19.17
C LEU A 210 5.07 11.89 19.91
N GLU A 211 5.71 10.92 19.30
CA GLU A 211 7.00 10.35 19.71
C GLU A 211 7.98 10.43 18.56
N HIS A 212 9.23 10.75 18.83
CA HIS A 212 10.32 10.72 17.85
C HIS A 212 11.20 9.50 18.04
N GLN A 213 11.55 8.84 16.94
CA GLN A 213 12.44 7.69 16.94
C GLN A 213 13.50 7.84 15.85
N LEU A 214 14.78 7.56 16.16
CA LEU A 214 15.81 7.45 15.12
C LEU A 214 15.58 6.17 14.30
N VAL A 215 15.80 6.25 12.98
CA VAL A 215 15.47 5.16 12.04
C VAL A 215 16.17 3.84 12.36
N ASP A 216 17.44 3.87 12.75
CA ASP A 216 18.20 2.69 13.16
C ASP A 216 17.62 2.03 14.43
N SER A 217 17.20 2.84 15.38
CA SER A 217 16.52 2.35 16.58
C SER A 217 15.08 1.87 16.29
N ALA A 218 14.38 2.51 15.35
CA ALA A 218 13.05 2.09 14.92
C ALA A 218 13.08 0.69 14.26
N ALA A 219 14.06 0.43 13.39
CA ALA A 219 14.27 -0.89 12.79
C ALA A 219 14.45 -1.98 13.87
N MET A 220 15.28 -1.71 14.89
CA MET A 220 15.43 -2.65 16.01
C MET A 220 14.12 -2.89 16.77
N ILE A 221 13.32 -1.84 17.00
CA ILE A 221 12.06 -1.92 17.75
C ILE A 221 10.99 -2.65 16.92
N MET A 222 10.95 -2.48 15.60
CA MET A 222 10.02 -3.20 14.73
C MET A 222 10.16 -4.71 14.84
N ILE A 223 11.37 -5.21 15.12
CA ILE A 223 11.61 -6.64 15.35
C ILE A 223 11.41 -7.05 16.81
N THR A 224 11.82 -6.21 17.77
CA THR A 224 11.86 -6.60 19.17
C THR A 224 10.56 -6.30 19.94
N ASN A 225 9.82 -5.28 19.53
CA ASN A 225 8.57 -4.84 20.17
C ASN A 225 7.67 -4.08 19.18
N PRO A 226 7.21 -4.71 18.08
CA PRO A 226 6.40 -4.06 17.04
C PRO A 226 5.04 -3.55 17.55
N ALA A 227 4.44 -4.21 18.55
CA ALA A 227 3.16 -3.78 19.16
C ALA A 227 3.22 -2.41 19.85
N ARG A 228 4.42 -1.83 20.01
CA ARG A 228 4.59 -0.47 20.52
C ARG A 228 4.07 0.59 19.56
N PHE A 229 4.09 0.33 18.25
CA PHE A 229 3.68 1.28 17.23
C PHE A 229 2.16 1.30 17.04
N ASP A 230 1.65 2.48 16.70
CA ASP A 230 0.27 2.69 16.24
C ASP A 230 0.27 3.31 14.82
N VAL A 231 0.78 4.54 14.67
CA VAL A 231 1.04 5.14 13.38
C VAL A 231 2.50 5.56 13.31
N VAL A 232 3.21 5.00 12.33
CA VAL A 232 4.60 5.37 12.00
C VAL A 232 4.58 6.30 10.82
N VAL A 233 5.26 7.46 10.90
CA VAL A 233 5.42 8.37 9.78
C VAL A 233 6.90 8.64 9.51
N THR A 234 7.30 8.59 8.24
CA THR A 234 8.69 8.77 7.84
C THR A 234 8.84 9.22 6.40
N GLU A 235 10.03 9.70 6.07
CA GLU A 235 10.42 10.11 4.73
C GLU A 235 10.50 8.91 3.77
N ASN A 236 10.70 9.19 2.49
CA ASN A 236 10.56 8.21 1.40
C ASN A 236 11.49 7.00 1.52
N LEU A 237 12.81 7.20 1.61
CA LEU A 237 13.78 6.10 1.67
C LEU A 237 13.63 5.26 2.95
N PHE A 238 13.53 5.91 4.11
CA PHE A 238 13.34 5.19 5.37
C PHE A 238 12.00 4.45 5.38
N GLY A 239 10.96 5.06 4.82
CA GLY A 239 9.64 4.46 4.69
C GLY A 239 9.63 3.23 3.79
N ASP A 240 10.42 3.22 2.72
CA ASP A 240 10.61 2.05 1.86
C ASP A 240 11.21 0.88 2.65
N ILE A 241 12.35 1.12 3.28
CA ILE A 241 13.06 0.10 4.04
C ILE A 241 12.22 -0.44 5.20
N LEU A 242 11.66 0.46 6.01
CA LEU A 242 10.90 0.06 7.21
C LEU A 242 9.56 -0.59 6.89
N SER A 243 8.89 -0.20 5.80
CA SER A 243 7.66 -0.86 5.38
C SER A 243 7.91 -2.27 4.86
N ASP A 244 9.01 -2.50 4.17
CA ASP A 244 9.39 -3.83 3.72
C ASP A 244 9.85 -4.71 4.89
N GLU A 245 10.61 -4.16 5.83
CA GLU A 245 10.94 -4.84 7.09
C GLU A 245 9.66 -5.22 7.86
N SER A 246 8.70 -4.30 7.99
CA SER A 246 7.44 -4.56 8.69
C SER A 246 6.56 -5.59 7.98
N SER A 247 6.69 -5.74 6.66
CA SER A 247 5.94 -6.71 5.87
C SER A 247 6.33 -8.17 6.17
N VAL A 248 7.47 -8.37 6.79
CA VAL A 248 7.92 -9.70 7.25
C VAL A 248 7.15 -10.17 8.49
N LEU A 249 6.59 -9.26 9.28
CA LEU A 249 5.89 -9.58 10.54
C LEU A 249 4.68 -10.51 10.35
N PRO A 250 3.78 -10.30 9.37
CA PRO A 250 2.70 -11.23 9.07
C PRO A 250 3.16 -12.57 8.49
N GLY A 251 4.39 -12.67 8.02
CA GLY A 251 4.96 -13.87 7.39
C GLY A 251 4.58 -14.07 5.93
N THR A 252 3.80 -13.18 5.35
CA THR A 252 3.39 -13.21 3.94
C THR A 252 3.02 -11.82 3.44
N LEU A 253 3.37 -11.50 2.19
CA LEU A 253 2.92 -10.29 1.49
C LEU A 253 1.49 -10.44 0.94
N GLY A 254 1.01 -11.67 0.80
CA GLY A 254 -0.26 -12.00 0.16
C GLY A 254 -1.51 -11.51 0.89
N VAL A 255 -1.37 -10.94 2.10
CA VAL A 255 -2.49 -10.42 2.91
C VAL A 255 -2.34 -8.92 3.22
N MET A 256 -1.44 -8.22 2.58
CA MET A 256 -1.14 -6.83 2.91
C MET A 256 -1.57 -5.88 1.79
N PRO A 257 -2.60 -5.05 2.02
CA PRO A 257 -2.98 -3.99 1.09
C PRO A 257 -2.11 -2.76 1.27
N SER A 258 -2.15 -1.86 0.29
CA SER A 258 -1.64 -0.51 0.44
C SER A 258 -2.50 0.53 -0.28
N ALA A 259 -2.38 1.79 0.15
CA ALA A 259 -3.00 2.93 -0.52
C ALA A 259 -1.98 4.02 -0.77
N SER A 260 -2.13 4.73 -1.87
CA SER A 260 -1.36 5.96 -2.16
C SER A 260 -2.34 7.10 -2.37
N HIS A 261 -2.27 8.12 -1.51
CA HIS A 261 -3.23 9.23 -1.49
C HIS A 261 -2.68 10.51 -2.09
N SER A 262 -3.51 11.17 -2.87
CA SER A 262 -3.34 12.58 -3.22
C SER A 262 -4.01 13.49 -2.18
N GLU A 263 -3.77 14.80 -2.29
CA GLU A 263 -4.43 15.77 -1.43
C GLU A 263 -5.89 16.03 -1.86
N ASN A 264 -6.12 16.20 -3.16
CA ASN A 264 -7.41 16.61 -3.72
C ASN A 264 -7.84 15.80 -4.95
N GLY A 265 -7.17 14.70 -5.26
CA GLY A 265 -7.45 13.84 -6.41
C GLY A 265 -7.79 12.42 -6.01
N PRO A 266 -7.87 11.51 -6.99
CA PRO A 266 -8.12 10.11 -6.72
C PRO A 266 -6.97 9.48 -5.94
N SER A 267 -7.29 8.49 -5.13
CA SER A 267 -6.33 7.63 -4.46
C SER A 267 -6.15 6.32 -5.23
N LEU A 268 -4.98 5.71 -5.11
CA LEU A 268 -4.64 4.44 -5.73
C LEU A 268 -4.49 3.38 -4.64
N TYR A 269 -5.12 2.22 -4.84
CA TYR A 269 -5.12 1.09 -3.93
C TYR A 269 -4.54 -0.13 -4.63
N GLU A 270 -3.57 -0.78 -3.99
CA GLU A 270 -2.80 -1.86 -4.59
C GLU A 270 -2.30 -2.88 -3.55
N PRO A 271 -2.12 -4.16 -3.91
CA PRO A 271 -1.31 -5.09 -3.14
C PRO A 271 0.12 -4.60 -2.96
N ILE A 272 0.80 -5.01 -1.89
CA ILE A 272 2.23 -4.69 -1.72
C ILE A 272 3.15 -5.66 -2.45
N HIS A 273 2.65 -6.83 -2.87
CA HIS A 273 3.42 -7.83 -3.61
C HIS A 273 3.54 -7.50 -5.10
N GLY A 274 4.52 -8.11 -5.78
CA GLY A 274 4.75 -7.96 -7.21
C GLY A 274 3.84 -8.84 -8.08
N SER A 275 4.21 -8.96 -9.35
CA SER A 275 3.43 -9.63 -10.42
C SER A 275 3.56 -11.15 -10.46
N ALA A 276 4.50 -11.76 -9.72
CA ALA A 276 4.74 -13.20 -9.64
C ALA A 276 4.58 -13.93 -10.99
N PRO A 277 5.41 -13.60 -12.00
CA PRO A 277 5.23 -14.07 -13.38
C PRO A 277 5.35 -15.59 -13.53
N ASP A 278 6.04 -16.24 -12.60
CA ASP A 278 6.24 -17.70 -12.54
C ASP A 278 4.95 -18.48 -12.27
N ILE A 279 3.96 -17.88 -11.61
CA ILE A 279 2.66 -18.51 -11.31
C ILE A 279 1.49 -17.88 -12.07
N ALA A 280 1.75 -16.89 -12.91
CA ALA A 280 0.73 -16.19 -13.67
C ALA A 280 -0.12 -17.15 -14.53
N GLY A 281 -1.44 -16.99 -14.50
CA GLY A 281 -2.40 -17.81 -15.26
C GLY A 281 -2.59 -19.23 -14.74
N GLN A 282 -1.99 -19.60 -13.62
CA GLN A 282 -2.16 -20.94 -13.01
C GLN A 282 -3.36 -21.01 -12.05
N GLY A 283 -4.01 -19.88 -11.73
CA GLY A 283 -5.16 -19.83 -10.83
C GLY A 283 -4.82 -20.20 -9.39
N ILE A 284 -3.59 -19.97 -8.96
CA ILE A 284 -3.08 -20.31 -7.61
C ILE A 284 -2.62 -19.10 -6.80
N ALA A 285 -2.65 -17.91 -7.39
CA ALA A 285 -2.29 -16.68 -6.70
C ALA A 285 -3.26 -16.37 -5.56
N ASN A 286 -2.70 -15.86 -4.45
CA ASN A 286 -3.48 -15.40 -3.31
C ASN A 286 -4.16 -14.06 -3.63
N PRO A 287 -5.51 -13.96 -3.62
CA PRO A 287 -6.21 -12.73 -3.96
C PRO A 287 -6.43 -11.79 -2.76
N ILE A 288 -6.10 -12.20 -1.53
CA ILE A 288 -6.49 -11.51 -0.29
C ILE A 288 -5.95 -10.07 -0.25
N SER A 289 -4.70 -9.85 -0.65
CA SER A 289 -4.12 -8.50 -0.64
C SER A 289 -4.90 -7.54 -1.55
N MET A 290 -5.31 -7.99 -2.74
CA MET A 290 -6.16 -7.20 -3.65
C MET A 290 -7.57 -6.99 -3.08
N ILE A 291 -8.17 -8.01 -2.49
CA ILE A 291 -9.48 -7.94 -1.84
C ILE A 291 -9.46 -6.94 -0.67
N LEU A 292 -8.40 -6.95 0.14
CA LEU A 292 -8.21 -5.97 1.22
C LEU A 292 -7.90 -4.56 0.69
N SER A 293 -7.27 -4.44 -0.48
CA SER A 293 -7.11 -3.14 -1.16
C SER A 293 -8.46 -2.56 -1.60
N VAL A 294 -9.40 -3.41 -2.02
CA VAL A 294 -10.80 -3.01 -2.26
C VAL A 294 -11.48 -2.53 -0.97
N ALA A 295 -11.27 -3.22 0.16
CA ALA A 295 -11.79 -2.77 1.46
C ALA A 295 -11.24 -1.39 1.86
N MET A 296 -9.93 -1.16 1.68
CA MET A 296 -9.33 0.16 1.91
C MET A 296 -9.95 1.23 1.00
N MET A 297 -10.16 0.94 -0.28
CA MET A 297 -10.82 1.86 -1.22
C MET A 297 -12.21 2.24 -0.75
N LEU A 298 -13.04 1.29 -0.35
CA LEU A 298 -14.39 1.52 0.15
C LEU A 298 -14.37 2.45 1.38
N ARG A 299 -13.50 2.16 2.35
CA ARG A 299 -13.37 2.96 3.57
C ARG A 299 -12.84 4.36 3.31
N GLU A 300 -11.75 4.49 2.58
CA GLU A 300 -10.98 5.73 2.54
C GLU A 300 -11.39 6.69 1.43
N SER A 301 -11.80 6.20 0.24
CA SER A 301 -12.29 7.04 -0.86
C SER A 301 -13.79 7.27 -0.82
N PHE A 302 -14.57 6.31 -0.32
CA PHE A 302 -16.03 6.37 -0.43
C PHE A 302 -16.75 6.47 0.91
N ASN A 303 -16.05 6.37 2.05
CA ASN A 303 -16.61 6.33 3.41
C ASN A 303 -17.61 5.18 3.62
N GLU A 304 -17.51 4.11 2.83
CA GLU A 304 -18.32 2.89 2.94
C GLU A 304 -17.67 1.94 3.96
N THR A 305 -17.68 2.35 5.23
CA THR A 305 -17.03 1.62 6.33
C THR A 305 -17.66 0.25 6.54
N GLU A 306 -19.00 0.15 6.44
CA GLU A 306 -19.71 -1.13 6.56
C GLU A 306 -19.25 -2.14 5.48
N GLY A 307 -19.10 -1.69 4.24
CA GLY A 307 -18.63 -2.54 3.15
C GLY A 307 -17.18 -3.01 3.36
N ALA A 308 -16.33 -2.13 3.86
CA ALA A 308 -14.95 -2.50 4.19
C ALA A 308 -14.88 -3.53 5.33
N GLU A 309 -15.64 -3.35 6.39
CA GLU A 309 -15.71 -4.26 7.54
C GLU A 309 -16.27 -5.63 7.13
N LEU A 310 -17.28 -5.68 6.26
CA LEU A 310 -17.80 -6.93 5.70
C LEU A 310 -16.69 -7.73 5.02
N ILE A 311 -15.89 -7.09 4.16
CA ILE A 311 -14.76 -7.75 3.47
C ILE A 311 -13.72 -8.24 4.47
N GLU A 312 -13.27 -7.39 5.38
CA GLU A 312 -12.23 -7.72 6.36
C GLU A 312 -12.65 -8.88 7.27
N ASN A 313 -13.90 -8.87 7.74
CA ASN A 313 -14.45 -9.95 8.55
C ASN A 313 -14.60 -11.25 7.75
N ALA A 314 -14.98 -11.18 6.46
CA ALA A 314 -15.08 -12.35 5.61
C ALA A 314 -13.70 -12.99 5.36
N VAL A 315 -12.67 -12.18 5.14
CA VAL A 315 -11.29 -12.66 5.04
C VAL A 315 -10.85 -13.35 6.33
N ASP A 316 -11.05 -12.71 7.47
CA ASP A 316 -10.71 -13.28 8.80
C ASP A 316 -11.40 -14.64 9.03
N LYS A 317 -12.71 -14.73 8.78
CA LYS A 317 -13.47 -15.98 8.90
C LYS A 317 -12.92 -17.07 7.98
N THR A 318 -12.63 -16.71 6.70
CA THR A 318 -12.11 -17.66 5.73
C THR A 318 -10.76 -18.25 6.14
N LEU A 319 -9.85 -17.40 6.61
CA LEU A 319 -8.56 -17.82 7.13
C LEU A 319 -8.71 -18.72 8.38
N ASN A 320 -9.60 -18.36 9.31
CA ASN A 320 -9.88 -19.16 10.53
C ASN A 320 -10.57 -20.49 10.22
N GLN A 321 -11.24 -20.64 9.08
CA GLN A 321 -11.77 -21.91 8.57
C GLN A 321 -10.68 -22.82 7.98
N GLY A 322 -9.43 -22.35 7.91
CA GLY A 322 -8.31 -23.08 7.34
C GLY A 322 -8.31 -23.15 5.81
N ILE A 323 -9.07 -22.28 5.14
CA ILE A 323 -9.04 -22.16 3.67
C ILE A 323 -7.86 -21.26 3.34
N LEU A 324 -6.76 -21.85 2.87
CA LEU A 324 -5.47 -21.21 2.70
C LEU A 324 -4.92 -21.49 1.29
N THR A 325 -4.38 -20.48 0.64
CA THR A 325 -3.61 -20.62 -0.61
C THR A 325 -2.22 -21.20 -0.36
N ARG A 326 -1.46 -21.49 -1.42
CA ARG A 326 -0.15 -22.17 -1.31
C ARG A 326 0.88 -21.37 -0.52
N ASP A 327 0.92 -20.04 -0.71
CA ASP A 327 1.80 -19.12 0.03
C ASP A 327 1.46 -19.05 1.53
N LEU A 328 0.23 -19.42 1.91
CA LEU A 328 -0.24 -19.54 3.28
C LEU A 328 -0.13 -20.97 3.86
N GLY A 329 0.47 -21.89 3.10
CA GLY A 329 0.63 -23.29 3.50
C GLY A 329 -0.57 -24.20 3.19
N GLY A 330 -1.56 -23.73 2.43
CA GLY A 330 -2.73 -24.50 2.01
C GLY A 330 -2.67 -25.01 0.58
N GLN A 331 -3.85 -25.29 0.01
CA GLN A 331 -3.98 -25.81 -1.36
C GLN A 331 -5.09 -25.08 -2.17
N ALA A 332 -5.77 -24.10 -1.56
CA ALA A 332 -6.85 -23.40 -2.23
C ALA A 332 -6.34 -22.64 -3.46
N SER A 333 -7.07 -22.73 -4.54
CA SER A 333 -6.89 -21.91 -5.73
C SER A 333 -7.38 -20.48 -5.50
N THR A 334 -7.03 -19.57 -6.40
CA THR A 334 -7.54 -18.18 -6.40
C THR A 334 -9.07 -18.17 -6.38
N ALA A 335 -9.71 -19.01 -7.19
CA ALA A 335 -11.18 -19.09 -7.28
C ALA A 335 -11.81 -19.66 -6.00
N GLU A 336 -11.25 -20.72 -5.42
CA GLU A 336 -11.76 -21.30 -4.15
C GLU A 336 -11.63 -20.33 -2.98
N MET A 337 -10.52 -19.61 -2.88
CA MET A 337 -10.33 -18.56 -1.87
C MET A 337 -11.36 -17.44 -2.04
N THR A 338 -11.56 -16.96 -3.27
CA THR A 338 -12.52 -15.90 -3.57
C THR A 338 -13.95 -16.33 -3.23
N ALA A 339 -14.35 -17.55 -3.65
CA ALA A 339 -15.66 -18.10 -3.36
C ALA A 339 -15.91 -18.28 -1.85
N ALA A 340 -14.88 -18.69 -1.09
CA ALA A 340 -14.97 -18.83 0.36
C ALA A 340 -15.15 -17.47 1.05
N ILE A 341 -14.41 -16.45 0.61
CA ILE A 341 -14.58 -15.08 1.14
C ILE A 341 -16.00 -14.57 0.84
N ILE A 342 -16.50 -14.74 -0.39
CA ILE A 342 -17.86 -14.35 -0.77
C ILE A 342 -18.92 -15.07 0.07
N SER A 343 -18.71 -16.36 0.38
CA SER A 343 -19.64 -17.13 1.21
C SER A 343 -19.67 -16.65 2.67
N ASN A 344 -18.64 -15.97 3.13
CA ASN A 344 -18.50 -15.44 4.48
C ASN A 344 -18.94 -13.96 4.60
N LEU A 345 -19.21 -13.29 3.48
CA LEU A 345 -19.82 -11.95 3.46
C LEU A 345 -21.27 -12.02 3.98
#